data_b36f5ee27836008d36bc37951893668d
#
_entry.id   b36f5ee27836008d36bc37951893668d
#
_cell.length_a   1.000
_cell.length_b   1.000
_cell.length_c   1.000
_cell.angle_alpha   90.00
_cell.angle_beta   90.00
_cell.angle_gamma   90.00
#
_symmetry.space_group_name_H-M   'P 1'
#
loop_
_entity.id
_entity.type
_entity.pdbx_description
1 polymer ?
#
loop_
_entity_poly.entity_id
_entity_poly.type
_entity_poly.pdbx_seq_one_letter_code
_entity_poly.pdbx_strand_id
1 'polypeptide(L)'
;MPFVAALSEHPVPAVAVGAAVGDVVERLGSAPDVAVLFVTPHHVGALEDIAAAVQTLLDPTAFIGATAVAVLVGDRGVEDGPGLALWAGRPAP
;
A
#
# COMPACT_ATOMS: atom_id res chain seq x y z
N MET A 1 -13.63 -4.35 13.30
CA MET A 1 -12.34 -4.72 12.70
C MET A 1 -11.73 -3.49 12.06
N PRO A 2 -10.53 -3.07 12.50
CA PRO A 2 -9.93 -1.87 11.92
C PRO A 2 -9.26 -2.20 10.59
N PHE A 3 -9.68 -1.50 9.56
CA PHE A 3 -9.07 -1.52 8.24
C PHE A 3 -8.81 -0.11 7.79
N VAL A 4 -7.68 0.11 7.14
CA VAL A 4 -7.33 1.40 6.55
C VAL A 4 -6.83 1.19 5.13
N ALA A 5 -7.00 2.21 4.29
CA ALA A 5 -6.46 2.23 2.95
C ALA A 5 -5.73 3.54 2.74
N ALA A 6 -4.59 3.48 2.08
CA ALA A 6 -3.77 4.65 1.76
C ALA A 6 -3.44 4.65 0.28
N LEU A 7 -3.38 5.83 -0.31
CA LEU A 7 -3.05 6.02 -1.72
C LEU A 7 -1.93 7.04 -1.83
N SER A 8 -0.93 6.73 -2.66
CA SER A 8 0.11 7.69 -3.02
C SER A 8 0.22 7.78 -4.53
N GLU A 9 0.37 9.00 -5.03
CA GLU A 9 0.58 9.29 -6.45
C GLU A 9 2.02 9.75 -6.73
N HIS A 10 2.90 9.63 -5.75
CA HIS A 10 4.27 10.09 -5.90
C HIS A 10 5.02 9.22 -6.92
N PRO A 11 5.76 9.82 -7.86
CA PRO A 11 6.45 9.06 -8.91
C PRO A 11 7.69 8.29 -8.42
N VAL A 12 8.24 8.64 -7.27
CA VAL A 12 9.40 7.94 -6.71
C VAL A 12 8.91 6.82 -5.79
N PRO A 13 9.22 5.55 -6.12
CA PRO A 13 8.69 4.40 -5.36
C PRO A 13 8.99 4.44 -3.87
N ALA A 14 10.20 4.80 -3.49
CA ALA A 14 10.59 4.87 -2.06
C ALA A 14 9.76 5.89 -1.29
N VAL A 15 9.46 7.03 -1.92
CA VAL A 15 8.63 8.08 -1.31
C VAL A 15 7.17 7.62 -1.25
N ALA A 16 6.68 7.00 -2.33
CA ALA A 16 5.29 6.52 -2.39
C ALA A 16 5.02 5.48 -1.30
N VAL A 17 5.90 4.49 -1.14
CA VAL A 17 5.71 3.45 -0.14
C VAL A 17 5.85 4.02 1.28
N GLY A 18 6.81 4.91 1.50
CA GLY A 18 6.99 5.55 2.80
C GLY A 18 5.75 6.34 3.23
N ALA A 19 5.17 7.10 2.32
CA ALA A 19 3.95 7.87 2.59
C ALA A 19 2.76 6.96 2.90
N ALA A 20 2.56 5.91 2.11
CA ALA A 20 1.44 4.99 2.30
C ALA A 20 1.58 4.20 3.62
N VAL A 21 2.77 3.69 3.91
CA VAL A 21 3.04 2.97 5.16
C VAL A 21 2.86 3.89 6.36
N GLY A 22 3.38 5.11 6.28
CA GLY A 22 3.23 6.08 7.36
C GLY A 22 1.77 6.39 7.67
N ASP A 23 0.96 6.58 6.64
CA ASP A 23 -0.47 6.83 6.78
C ASP A 23 -1.18 5.63 7.42
N VAL A 24 -0.87 4.41 6.98
CA VAL A 24 -1.43 3.19 7.55
C VAL A 24 -1.08 3.06 9.04
N VAL A 25 0.19 3.23 9.39
CA VAL A 25 0.64 3.10 10.78
C VAL A 25 -0.03 4.14 11.67
N GLU A 26 -0.11 5.38 11.20
CA GLU A 26 -0.73 6.47 11.95
C GLU A 26 -2.21 6.20 12.20
N ARG A 27 -2.93 5.76 11.19
CA ARG A 27 -4.38 5.58 11.26
C ARG A 27 -4.78 4.26 11.92
N LEU A 28 -4.00 3.20 11.73
CA LEU A 28 -4.28 1.89 12.32
C LEU A 28 -3.81 1.80 13.77
N GLY A 29 -2.75 2.49 14.10
CA GLY A 29 -2.21 2.56 15.46
C GLY A 29 -1.33 1.39 15.87
N SER A 30 -1.23 0.35 15.05
CA SER A 30 -0.38 -0.82 15.33
C SER A 30 -0.14 -1.59 14.05
N ALA A 31 0.70 -2.63 14.10
CA ALA A 31 0.99 -3.45 12.94
C ALA A 31 -0.24 -4.22 12.48
N PRO A 32 -0.50 -4.30 11.18
CA PRO A 32 -1.62 -5.07 10.64
C PRO A 32 -1.32 -6.56 10.61
N ASP A 33 -2.37 -7.37 10.57
CA ASP A 33 -2.23 -8.81 10.31
C ASP A 33 -2.24 -9.10 8.81
N VAL A 34 -2.94 -8.28 8.04
CA VAL A 34 -3.10 -8.44 6.58
C VAL A 34 -2.75 -7.13 5.89
N ALA A 35 -2.01 -7.23 4.80
CA ALA A 35 -1.75 -6.09 3.94
C ALA A 35 -1.91 -6.49 2.47
N VAL A 36 -2.53 -5.63 1.69
CA VAL A 36 -2.72 -5.81 0.25
C VAL A 36 -2.17 -4.57 -0.45
N LEU A 37 -1.27 -4.78 -1.39
CA LEU A 37 -0.59 -3.73 -2.12
C LEU A 37 -0.97 -3.80 -3.60
N PHE A 38 -1.36 -2.66 -4.19
CA PHE A 38 -1.53 -2.53 -5.62
C PHE A 38 -0.69 -1.38 -6.13
N VAL A 39 -0.01 -1.57 -7.25
CA VAL A 39 0.75 -0.51 -7.92
C VAL A 39 0.33 -0.42 -9.38
N THR A 40 0.36 0.80 -9.93
CA THR A 40 0.14 1.01 -11.35
C THR A 40 1.40 0.65 -12.15
N PRO A 41 1.31 0.53 -13.49
CA PRO A 41 2.47 0.16 -14.31
C PRO A 41 3.70 1.05 -14.13
N HIS A 42 3.53 2.30 -13.71
CA HIS A 42 4.65 3.21 -13.45
C HIS A 42 5.58 2.69 -12.34
N HIS A 43 5.05 1.88 -11.43
CA HIS A 43 5.82 1.32 -10.32
C HIS A 43 6.14 -0.16 -10.48
N VAL A 44 5.76 -0.79 -11.61
CA VAL A 44 5.90 -2.24 -11.75
C VAL A 44 7.35 -2.69 -11.66
N GLY A 45 8.29 -1.89 -12.16
CA GLY A 45 9.71 -2.20 -12.09
C GLY A 45 10.29 -2.17 -10.67
N ALA A 46 9.59 -1.56 -9.75
CA ALA A 46 9.99 -1.48 -8.33
C ALA A 46 9.08 -2.32 -7.42
N LEU A 47 8.21 -3.15 -7.98
CA LEU A 47 7.22 -3.89 -7.20
C LEU A 47 7.85 -4.75 -6.10
N GLU A 48 8.95 -5.45 -6.41
CA GLU A 48 9.65 -6.28 -5.42
C GLU A 48 10.20 -5.45 -4.29
N ASP A 49 10.81 -4.30 -4.59
CA ASP A 49 11.37 -3.41 -3.59
C ASP A 49 10.27 -2.78 -2.72
N ILE A 50 9.17 -2.38 -3.35
CA ILE A 50 8.01 -1.83 -2.64
C ILE A 50 7.41 -2.90 -1.72
N ALA A 51 7.22 -4.11 -2.21
CA ALA A 51 6.69 -5.22 -1.43
C ALA A 51 7.59 -5.55 -0.24
N ALA A 52 8.90 -5.58 -0.46
CA ALA A 52 9.86 -5.85 0.60
C ALA A 52 9.80 -4.75 1.67
N ALA A 53 9.66 -3.49 1.27
CA ALA A 53 9.54 -2.37 2.21
C ALA A 53 8.27 -2.48 3.05
N VAL A 54 7.14 -2.79 2.43
CA VAL A 54 5.87 -2.97 3.14
C VAL A 54 5.98 -4.12 4.15
N GLN A 55 6.54 -5.26 3.74
CA GLN A 55 6.70 -6.40 4.62
C GLN A 55 7.64 -6.11 5.79
N THR A 56 8.72 -5.36 5.54
CA THR A 56 9.67 -5.00 6.60
C THR A 56 9.08 -3.99 7.57
N LEU A 57 8.39 -2.98 7.06
CA LEU A 57 7.89 -1.87 7.88
C LEU A 57 6.60 -2.22 8.63
N LEU A 58 5.72 -3.00 8.03
CA LEU A 58 4.44 -3.38 8.64
C LEU A 58 4.47 -4.77 9.26
N ASP A 59 5.31 -5.66 8.76
CA ASP A 59 5.44 -7.05 9.22
C ASP A 59 4.08 -7.77 9.34
N PRO A 60 3.24 -7.75 8.28
CA PRO A 60 1.95 -8.42 8.35
C PRO A 60 2.09 -9.94 8.33
N THR A 61 1.13 -10.63 8.92
CA THR A 61 1.07 -12.08 8.89
C THR A 61 0.78 -12.59 7.48
N ALA A 62 -0.08 -11.89 6.74
CA ALA A 62 -0.40 -12.19 5.35
C ALA A 62 -0.23 -10.95 4.48
N PHE A 63 0.37 -11.13 3.31
CA PHE A 63 0.65 -10.04 2.39
C PHE A 63 0.39 -10.46 0.95
N ILE A 64 -0.29 -9.60 0.19
CA ILE A 64 -0.52 -9.78 -1.24
C ILE A 64 -0.11 -8.50 -1.95
N GLY A 65 0.73 -8.64 -2.98
CA GLY A 65 1.10 -7.54 -3.85
C GLY A 65 0.72 -7.85 -5.29
N ALA A 66 0.19 -6.87 -6.00
CA ALA A 66 -0.24 -7.02 -7.38
C ALA A 66 -0.10 -5.73 -8.16
N THR A 67 -0.08 -5.84 -9.48
CA THR A 67 -0.15 -4.68 -10.37
C THR A 67 -1.59 -4.45 -10.81
N ALA A 68 -1.93 -3.20 -11.07
CA ALA A 68 -3.25 -2.82 -11.55
C ALA A 68 -3.11 -1.68 -12.56
N VAL A 69 -4.01 -1.61 -13.52
CA VAL A 69 -4.02 -0.52 -14.51
C VAL A 69 -4.36 0.80 -13.84
N ALA A 70 -5.22 0.75 -12.84
CA ALA A 70 -5.61 1.90 -12.05
C ALA A 70 -5.76 1.47 -10.59
N VAL A 71 -5.61 2.41 -9.68
CA VAL A 71 -5.86 2.17 -8.25
C VAL A 71 -6.89 3.17 -7.75
N LEU A 72 -7.73 2.71 -6.82
CA LEU A 72 -8.81 3.52 -6.26
C LEU A 72 -8.87 3.31 -4.76
N VAL A 73 -8.91 4.40 -4.02
CA VAL A 73 -9.09 4.39 -2.56
C VAL A 73 -10.17 5.43 -2.21
N GLY A 74 -11.29 4.95 -1.71
CA GLY A 74 -12.45 5.80 -1.46
C GLY A 74 -12.97 6.39 -2.77
N ASP A 75 -12.99 7.72 -2.88
CA ASP A 75 -13.37 8.43 -4.10
C ASP A 75 -12.14 8.96 -4.88
N ARG A 76 -10.94 8.57 -4.46
CA ARG A 76 -9.69 8.91 -5.15
C ARG A 76 -9.25 7.76 -6.04
N GLY A 77 -8.81 8.08 -7.24
CA GLY A 77 -8.30 7.10 -8.18
C GLY A 77 -7.12 7.62 -8.96
N VAL A 78 -6.27 6.70 -9.44
CA VAL A 78 -5.14 7.00 -10.30
C VAL A 78 -5.23 6.13 -11.53
N GLU A 79 -5.32 6.78 -12.70
CA GLU A 79 -5.26 6.14 -14.02
C GLU A 79 -4.13 6.78 -14.80
N ASP A 80 -3.40 6.02 -15.58
CA ASP A 80 -2.35 6.51 -16.48
C ASP A 80 -1.21 7.27 -15.77
N GLY A 81 -1.11 7.16 -14.45
CA GLY A 81 -0.06 7.82 -13.69
C GLY A 81 0.57 6.91 -12.65
N PRO A 82 1.60 7.39 -11.94
CA PRO A 82 2.15 6.63 -10.83
C PRO A 82 1.10 6.51 -9.73
N GLY A 83 0.92 5.31 -9.22
CA GLY A 83 -0.03 5.08 -8.15
C GLY A 83 0.32 3.87 -7.34
N LEU A 84 0.09 3.97 -6.04
CA LEU A 84 0.29 2.89 -5.09
C LEU A 84 -0.86 2.95 -4.10
N ALA A 85 -1.58 1.84 -3.95
CA ALA A 85 -2.62 1.70 -2.95
C ALA A 85 -2.22 0.61 -1.97
N LEU A 86 -2.31 0.92 -0.69
CA LEU A 86 -2.00 -0.01 0.39
C LEU A 86 -3.23 -0.14 1.29
N TRP A 87 -3.75 -1.36 1.38
CA TRP A 87 -4.87 -1.68 2.26
C TRP A 87 -4.35 -2.60 3.36
N ALA A 88 -4.68 -2.28 4.58
CA ALA A 88 -4.17 -3.03 5.72
C ALA A 88 -5.22 -3.12 6.81
N GLY A 89 -5.19 -4.21 7.57
CA GLY A 89 -6.18 -4.41 8.60
C GLY A 89 -5.80 -5.48 9.61
N ARG A 90 -6.61 -5.53 10.67
CA ARG A 90 -6.55 -6.54 11.71
C ARG A 90 -7.93 -7.18 11.82
N PRO A 91 -8.21 -8.23 11.01
CA PRO A 91 -9.55 -8.82 10.98
C PRO A 91 -9.93 -9.58 12.25
N ALA A 92 -8.97 -10.03 13.01
CA ALA A 92 -9.25 -10.77 14.24
C ALA A 92 -9.11 -9.87 15.46
N PRO A 93 -10.01 -10.02 16.44
CA PRO A 93 -9.83 -9.32 17.71
C PRO A 93 -8.66 -9.87 18.49
#